data_8902b967f975476166bd94b5727f0d8c
#
_entry.id   8902b967f975476166bd94b5727f0d8c
#
_cell.length_a   1.000
_cell.length_b   1.000
_cell.length_c   1.000
_cell.angle_alpha   90.00
_cell.angle_beta   90.00
_cell.angle_gamma   90.00
#
_symmetry.space_group_name_H-M   'P 1'
#
loop_
_entity.id
_entity.type
_entity.pdbx_description
1 polymer ?
#
loop_
_entity_poly.entity_id
_entity_poly.type
_entity_poly.pdbx_seq_one_letter_code
_entity_poly.pdbx_strand_id
1 'polypeptide(L)'
;MIHTVVTIGYDTPWRQVHALLVEAARTTRGVLDDPAPFVVQTALSDFYVEYRLVACAGPEAPRRRAEAISLLHSRILDLFNEHGVQIMSPHYMQDPAEAKIVAPGRWEQPPAGQDR
;
A
#
# COMPACT_ATOMS: atom_id res chain seq x y z
N MET A 1 7.93 13.07 9.33
CA MET A 1 7.68 12.58 7.98
C MET A 1 7.71 11.06 7.99
N ILE A 2 6.77 10.45 7.31
CA ILE A 2 6.73 8.99 7.19
C ILE A 2 6.74 8.62 5.71
N HIS A 3 7.22 7.42 5.41
CA HIS A 3 7.18 6.93 4.03
C HIS A 3 7.03 5.42 4.03
N THR A 4 6.45 4.91 2.95
CA THR A 4 6.30 3.49 2.75
C THR A 4 6.51 3.17 1.29
N VAL A 5 6.92 1.94 1.01
CA VAL A 5 7.25 1.48 -0.33
C VAL A 5 6.36 0.31 -0.69
N VAL A 6 5.82 0.35 -1.92
CA VAL A 6 5.07 -0.78 -2.49
C VAL A 6 5.63 -1.10 -3.86
N THR A 7 5.51 -2.35 -4.26
CA THR A 7 5.94 -2.81 -5.58
C THR A 7 4.73 -3.35 -6.32
N ILE A 8 4.53 -2.86 -7.55
CA ILE A 8 3.34 -3.15 -8.35
C ILE A 8 3.79 -3.59 -9.74
N GLY A 9 3.14 -4.62 -10.29
CA GLY A 9 3.47 -5.09 -11.62
C GLY A 9 3.19 -4.05 -12.70
N TYR A 10 3.80 -4.23 -13.86
CA TYR A 10 3.69 -3.27 -14.96
C TYR A 10 2.31 -3.20 -15.59
N ASP A 11 1.46 -4.19 -15.32
CA ASP A 11 0.10 -4.20 -15.88
C ASP A 11 -0.85 -3.21 -15.23
N THR A 12 -0.44 -2.56 -14.14
CA THR A 12 -1.24 -1.52 -13.50
C THR A 12 -0.65 -0.16 -13.88
N PRO A 13 -1.47 0.75 -14.46
CA PRO A 13 -0.98 2.08 -14.84
C PRO A 13 -0.44 2.85 -13.63
N TRP A 14 0.69 3.51 -13.81
CA TRP A 14 1.32 4.23 -12.70
C TRP A 14 0.42 5.35 -12.15
N ARG A 15 -0.37 5.96 -13.02
CA ARG A 15 -1.28 7.02 -12.56
C ARG A 15 -2.32 6.49 -11.58
N GLN A 16 -2.79 5.27 -11.79
CA GLN A 16 -3.72 4.63 -10.87
C GLN A 16 -3.04 4.35 -9.53
N VAL A 17 -1.81 3.86 -9.57
CA VAL A 17 -1.07 3.56 -8.34
C VAL A 17 -0.83 4.83 -7.53
N HIS A 18 -0.42 5.92 -8.21
CA HIS A 18 -0.24 7.19 -7.52
C HIS A 18 -1.53 7.67 -6.89
N ALA A 19 -2.63 7.61 -7.62
CA ALA A 19 -3.93 8.05 -7.11
C ALA A 19 -4.36 7.25 -5.89
N LEU A 20 -4.19 5.92 -5.93
CA LEU A 20 -4.58 5.06 -4.82
C LEU A 20 -3.72 5.31 -3.58
N LEU A 21 -2.42 5.50 -3.75
CA LEU A 21 -1.53 5.76 -2.62
C LEU A 21 -1.83 7.11 -1.98
N VAL A 22 -2.07 8.14 -2.78
CA VAL A 22 -2.43 9.45 -2.25
C VAL A 22 -3.78 9.39 -1.54
N GLU A 23 -4.74 8.69 -2.12
CA GLU A 23 -6.04 8.52 -1.49
C GLU A 23 -5.92 7.80 -0.15
N ALA A 24 -5.09 6.75 -0.09
CA ALA A 24 -4.84 6.05 1.15
C ALA A 24 -4.29 6.99 2.23
N ALA A 25 -3.32 7.81 1.85
CA ALA A 25 -2.71 8.75 2.79
C ALA A 25 -3.73 9.79 3.26
N ARG A 26 -4.51 10.33 2.34
CA ARG A 26 -5.46 11.40 2.68
C ARG A 26 -6.62 10.93 3.53
N THR A 27 -6.92 9.65 3.50
CA THR A 27 -8.04 9.09 4.28
C THR A 27 -7.58 8.36 5.54
N THR A 28 -6.28 8.37 5.83
CA THR A 28 -5.75 7.73 7.02
C THR A 28 -5.70 8.72 8.18
N ARG A 29 -6.28 8.32 9.31
CA ARG A 29 -6.21 9.13 10.52
C ARG A 29 -4.77 9.26 10.97
N GLY A 30 -4.37 10.47 11.33
CA GLY A 30 -3.02 10.75 11.80
C GLY A 30 -2.07 11.22 10.72
N VAL A 31 -2.46 11.15 9.46
CA VAL A 31 -1.69 11.67 8.35
C VAL A 31 -2.19 13.08 8.02
N LEU A 32 -1.25 14.01 7.91
CA LEU A 32 -1.59 15.40 7.65
C LEU A 32 -1.85 15.64 6.17
N ASP A 33 -2.76 16.59 5.90
CA ASP A 33 -3.03 17.01 4.51
C ASP A 33 -2.03 18.06 4.04
N ASP A 34 -1.38 18.76 4.95
CA ASP A 34 -0.43 19.80 4.62
C ASP A 34 0.81 19.62 5.49
N PRO A 35 1.97 19.39 4.90
CA PRO A 35 2.20 19.25 3.46
C PRO A 35 1.52 18.03 2.86
N ALA A 36 1.06 18.17 1.61
CA ALA A 36 0.29 17.12 0.94
C ALA A 36 1.13 15.86 0.73
N PRO A 37 0.52 14.67 0.86
CA PRO A 37 1.21 13.43 0.52
C PRO A 37 1.56 13.41 -0.96
N PHE A 38 2.68 12.76 -1.30
CA PHE A 38 3.06 12.60 -2.69
C PHE A 38 3.72 11.24 -2.88
N VAL A 39 3.80 10.82 -4.15
CA VAL A 39 4.34 9.53 -4.52
C VAL A 39 5.43 9.72 -5.56
N VAL A 40 6.53 8.97 -5.42
CA VAL A 40 7.59 8.94 -6.40
C VAL A 40 7.85 7.50 -6.81
N GLN A 41 8.31 7.33 -8.05
CA GLN A 41 8.74 6.03 -8.55
C GLN A 41 10.23 5.93 -8.30
N THR A 42 10.64 4.96 -7.52
CA THR A 42 12.02 4.87 -7.07
C THR A 42 12.83 3.82 -7.82
N ALA A 43 12.18 2.88 -8.49
CA ALA A 43 12.89 1.86 -9.26
C ALA A 43 11.99 1.24 -10.31
N LEU A 44 12.59 0.86 -11.44
CA LEU A 44 11.96 0.05 -12.46
C LEU A 44 12.73 -1.26 -12.49
N SER A 45 12.09 -2.33 -12.06
CA SER A 45 12.71 -3.66 -11.99
C SER A 45 12.19 -4.55 -13.10
N ASP A 46 12.67 -5.79 -13.16
CA ASP A 46 12.29 -6.70 -14.21
C ASP A 46 10.79 -7.02 -14.24
N PHE A 47 10.17 -7.11 -13.07
CA PHE A 47 8.78 -7.54 -12.96
C PHE A 47 7.86 -6.53 -12.31
N TYR A 48 8.39 -5.43 -11.79
CA TYR A 48 7.58 -4.47 -11.04
C TYR A 48 8.19 -3.08 -11.04
N VAL A 49 7.34 -2.12 -10.69
CA VAL A 49 7.74 -0.73 -10.43
C VAL A 49 7.68 -0.53 -8.93
N GLU A 50 8.69 0.12 -8.37
CA GLU A 50 8.71 0.46 -6.96
C GLU A 50 8.22 1.89 -6.77
N TYR A 51 7.24 2.06 -5.90
CA TYR A 51 6.64 3.36 -5.59
C TYR A 51 6.90 3.69 -4.13
N ARG A 52 7.25 4.92 -3.86
CA ARG A 52 7.40 5.40 -2.49
C ARG A 52 6.36 6.48 -2.22
N LEU A 53 5.54 6.25 -1.20
CA LEU A 53 4.58 7.23 -0.71
C LEU A 53 5.24 7.99 0.43
N VAL A 54 5.22 9.30 0.35
CA VAL A 54 5.76 10.18 1.40
C VAL A 54 4.62 11.01 1.95
N ALA A 55 4.50 11.02 3.28
CA ALA A 55 3.46 11.76 3.96
C ALA A 55 3.99 12.29 5.27
N CYS A 56 3.27 13.20 5.89
CA CYS A 56 3.63 13.73 7.19
C CYS A 56 2.60 13.29 8.22
N ALA A 57 3.09 12.80 9.34
CA ALA A 57 2.26 12.54 10.51
C ALA A 57 2.41 13.71 11.47
N GLY A 58 1.43 13.89 12.36
CA GLY A 58 1.49 14.93 13.35
C GLY A 58 2.66 14.72 14.34
N PRO A 59 2.99 15.74 15.16
CA PRO A 59 4.07 15.63 16.14
C PRO A 59 3.66 14.77 17.33
N GLU A 60 3.37 13.53 17.06
CA GLU A 60 2.85 12.59 18.04
C GLU A 60 3.98 11.82 18.70
N ALA A 61 3.67 11.19 19.84
CA ALA A 61 4.58 10.26 20.48
C ALA A 61 4.89 9.10 19.51
N PRO A 62 6.05 8.43 19.70
CA PRO A 62 6.42 7.33 18.81
C PRO A 62 5.34 6.25 18.64
N ARG A 63 4.60 5.98 19.71
CA ARG A 63 3.52 4.99 19.64
C ARG A 63 2.43 5.41 18.66
N ARG A 64 2.02 6.68 18.70
CA ARG A 64 0.99 7.19 17.80
C ARG A 64 1.46 7.23 16.37
N ARG A 65 2.75 7.50 16.19
CA ARG A 65 3.34 7.47 14.86
C ARG A 65 3.30 6.05 14.28
N ALA A 66 3.64 5.05 15.09
CA ALA A 66 3.58 3.66 14.66
C ALA A 66 2.15 3.26 14.32
N GLU A 67 1.17 3.71 15.11
CA GLU A 67 -0.23 3.44 14.82
C GLU A 67 -0.67 4.08 13.51
N ALA A 68 -0.24 5.30 13.24
CA ALA A 68 -0.57 5.99 12.00
C ALA A 68 -0.01 5.23 10.80
N ILE A 69 1.23 4.75 10.89
CA ILE A 69 1.84 3.95 9.83
C ILE A 69 1.07 2.66 9.60
N SER A 70 0.69 1.99 10.69
CA SER A 70 -0.09 0.77 10.59
C SER A 70 -1.45 1.00 9.93
N LEU A 71 -2.13 2.07 10.31
CA LEU A 71 -3.40 2.44 9.69
C LEU A 71 -3.24 2.76 8.22
N LEU A 72 -2.15 3.45 7.88
CA LEU A 72 -1.86 3.75 6.48
C LEU A 72 -1.67 2.46 5.67
N HIS A 73 -0.91 1.51 6.19
CA HIS A 73 -0.71 0.23 5.52
C HIS A 73 -2.03 -0.50 5.32
N SER A 74 -2.88 -0.53 6.35
CA SER A 74 -4.20 -1.16 6.24
C SER A 74 -5.03 -0.49 5.16
N ARG A 75 -5.00 0.83 5.11
CA ARG A 75 -5.77 1.57 4.11
C ARG A 75 -5.26 1.30 2.70
N ILE A 76 -3.94 1.21 2.53
CA ILE A 76 -3.34 0.84 1.24
C ILE A 76 -3.82 -0.54 0.82
N LEU A 77 -3.75 -1.52 1.71
CA LEU A 77 -4.18 -2.87 1.40
C LEU A 77 -5.65 -2.91 1.00
N ASP A 78 -6.50 -2.21 1.75
CA ASP A 78 -7.92 -2.19 1.46
C ASP A 78 -8.22 -1.57 0.10
N LEU A 79 -7.64 -0.40 -0.18
CA LEU A 79 -7.90 0.30 -1.44
C LEU A 79 -7.38 -0.49 -2.63
N PHE A 80 -6.21 -1.10 -2.51
CA PHE A 80 -5.65 -1.87 -3.61
C PHE A 80 -6.50 -3.11 -3.88
N ASN A 81 -6.98 -3.77 -2.83
CA ASN A 81 -7.88 -4.89 -3.00
C ASN A 81 -9.20 -4.48 -3.64
N GLU A 82 -9.76 -3.35 -3.22
CA GLU A 82 -11.03 -2.86 -3.79
C GLU A 82 -10.91 -2.57 -5.28
N HIS A 83 -9.74 -2.16 -5.73
CA HIS A 83 -9.51 -1.80 -7.13
C HIS A 83 -8.83 -2.92 -7.93
N GLY A 84 -8.67 -4.08 -7.32
CA GLY A 84 -8.10 -5.22 -8.02
C GLY A 84 -6.62 -5.07 -8.34
N VAL A 85 -5.89 -4.29 -7.57
CA VAL A 85 -4.46 -4.08 -7.79
C VAL A 85 -3.67 -4.96 -6.83
N GLN A 86 -2.81 -5.78 -7.38
CA GLN A 86 -1.99 -6.71 -6.60
C GLN A 86 -0.67 -6.05 -6.21
N ILE A 87 -0.36 -6.09 -4.92
CA ILE A 87 0.93 -5.65 -4.42
C ILE A 87 1.88 -6.85 -4.46
N MET A 88 3.06 -6.64 -5.04
CA MET A 88 4.03 -7.71 -5.22
C MET A 88 5.21 -7.55 -4.29
N SER A 89 5.76 -8.69 -3.86
CA SER A 89 6.96 -8.69 -3.04
C SER A 89 8.19 -8.45 -3.93
N PRO A 90 9.18 -7.68 -3.45
CA PRO A 90 10.43 -7.50 -4.20
C PRO A 90 11.15 -8.81 -4.49
N HIS A 91 10.91 -9.86 -3.73
CA HIS A 91 11.54 -11.17 -3.90
C HIS A 91 10.75 -12.13 -4.75
N TYR A 92 9.64 -11.66 -5.32
CA TYR A 92 8.80 -12.52 -6.15
C TYR A 92 9.48 -12.76 -7.48
N MET A 93 9.72 -14.03 -7.83
CA MET A 93 10.50 -14.37 -9.02
C MET A 93 9.65 -14.59 -10.25
N GLN A 94 8.35 -14.84 -10.09
CA GLN A 94 7.42 -15.00 -11.21
C GLN A 94 6.03 -14.62 -10.76
N ASP A 95 5.22 -14.19 -11.73
CA ASP A 95 3.85 -13.80 -11.42
C ASP A 95 3.01 -15.03 -11.07
N PRO A 96 2.09 -14.89 -10.10
CA PRO A 96 1.16 -15.97 -9.81
C PRO A 96 0.20 -16.18 -10.99
N ALA A 97 -0.29 -17.40 -11.15
CA ALA A 97 -1.27 -17.71 -12.19
C ALA A 97 -2.58 -16.95 -11.95
N GLU A 98 -2.90 -16.68 -10.70
CA GLU A 98 -4.09 -15.92 -10.33
C GLU A 98 -3.70 -14.76 -9.42
N ALA A 99 -4.46 -13.68 -9.49
CA ALA A 99 -4.21 -12.53 -8.64
C ALA A 99 -4.39 -12.91 -7.16
N LYS A 100 -3.47 -12.45 -6.33
CA LYS A 100 -3.53 -12.70 -4.89
C LYS A 100 -4.28 -11.57 -4.22
N ILE A 101 -5.56 -11.48 -4.53
CA ILE A 101 -6.44 -10.45 -4.04
C ILE A 101 -7.53 -11.10 -3.21
N VAL A 102 -7.80 -10.54 -2.05
CA VAL A 102 -8.85 -11.03 -1.17
C VAL A 102 -10.07 -10.13 -1.31
N ALA A 103 -11.22 -10.72 -1.65
CA ALA A 103 -12.46 -9.97 -1.75
C ALA A 103 -12.83 -9.36 -0.39
N PRO A 104 -13.40 -8.15 -0.36
CA PRO A 104 -13.72 -7.49 0.91
C PRO A 104 -14.53 -8.35 1.89
N GLY A 105 -15.43 -9.19 1.40
CA GLY A 105 -16.24 -10.04 2.28
C GLY A 105 -15.46 -11.15 2.95
N ARG A 106 -14.19 -11.34 2.59
CA ARG A 106 -13.34 -12.39 3.16
C ARG A 106 -12.15 -11.85 3.94
N TRP A 107 -12.11 -10.57 4.18
CA TRP A 107 -10.94 -9.93 4.81
C TRP A 107 -10.69 -10.40 6.24
N GLU A 108 -11.71 -10.86 6.93
CA GLU A 108 -11.59 -11.28 8.32
C GLU A 108 -11.39 -12.78 8.47
N GLN A 109 -11.28 -13.51 7.37
CA GLN A 109 -11.04 -14.94 7.40
C GLN A 109 -9.55 -15.21 7.50
N PRO A 110 -9.12 -16.20 8.29
CA PRO A 110 -7.70 -16.53 8.35
C PRO A 110 -7.23 -17.08 7.00
N PRO A 111 -5.96 -16.82 6.65
CA PRO A 111 -5.40 -17.39 5.42
C PRO A 111 -5.41 -18.91 5.47
N ALA A 112 -5.46 -19.54 4.30
CA ALA A 112 -5.39 -20.99 4.21
C ALA A 112 -4.09 -21.48 4.85
N GLY A 113 -4.19 -22.50 5.69
CA GLY A 113 -3.03 -23.07 6.35
C GLY A 113 -2.69 -22.46 7.69
N GLN A 114 -3.43 -21.46 8.14
CA GLN A 114 -3.19 -20.82 9.44
C GLN A 114 -4.30 -21.08 10.47
N ASP A 115 -5.23 -21.89 10.13
CA ASP A 115 -6.37 -22.20 11.00
C ASP A 115 -6.01 -23.37 11.90
N ARG A 116 -5.24 -23.09 12.91
CA ARG A 116 -4.86 -24.15 13.84
C ARG A 116 -5.19 -23.83 15.23
#